data_3be87010d7f0f397f534074482182d80
#
_entry.id   3be87010d7f0f397f534074482182d80
#
_cell.length_a   1.000
_cell.length_b   1.000
_cell.length_c   1.000
_cell.angle_alpha   90.00
_cell.angle_beta   90.00
_cell.angle_gamma   90.00
#
_symmetry.space_group_name_H-M   'P 1'
#
loop_
_entity.id
_entity.type
_entity.pdbx_description
1 polymer ?
#
loop_
_entity_poly.entity_id
_entity_poly.type
_entity_poly.pdbx_seq_one_letter_code
_entity_poly.pdbx_strand_id
1 'polypeptide(L)'
;MKSRFAILLIALTSLPAVAEADAVMKWADTTRLGRPFSKDPSVIRFNDRYLMYFSLPPFDAKLAPTNAPKGWSIGIAESKDLTSWKKIGELGPEQACDKNGLCAPGALVLEGRVHLFYQTYGNGPRDAVCHAVSTNGVTFMREPQNPVFRPQGAWTSGRAIDAEAHAFNGKLLLYFATRDPSMTTQMVGVAAADLSSDLGPSSWKLLHDGPVLKPELPWERKCIEAPTVIERDGKLFLFYAGGYNNEPQQIGAASSADGVTWTRLSQEPLLPNGKPGEWNASESGHPGIFGDTDGKTWLFFQGNSDKGKTWFLSKVKVEWKNGWPVTKRTE
;
A
#
# COMPACT_ATOMS: atom_id res chain seq x y z
N MET A 1 -19.78 -14.17 74.69
CA MET A 1 -19.01 -13.25 73.82
C MET A 1 -19.11 -13.77 72.38
N LYS A 2 -19.94 -13.15 71.56
CA LYS A 2 -20.08 -13.51 70.10
C LYS A 2 -19.42 -12.39 69.30
N SER A 3 -18.28 -12.71 68.72
CA SER A 3 -17.52 -11.78 67.82
C SER A 3 -18.24 -11.76 66.47
N ARG A 4 -18.63 -10.57 65.99
CA ARG A 4 -19.17 -10.34 64.65
C ARG A 4 -18.00 -9.84 63.79
N PHE A 5 -17.60 -10.63 62.79
CA PHE A 5 -16.72 -10.18 61.72
C PHE A 5 -17.55 -9.43 60.68
N ALA A 6 -17.24 -8.16 60.47
CA ALA A 6 -17.79 -7.37 59.37
C ALA A 6 -16.89 -7.56 58.14
N ILE A 7 -17.44 -8.11 57.06
CA ILE A 7 -16.76 -8.20 55.76
C ILE A 7 -16.99 -6.88 55.01
N LEU A 8 -15.91 -6.14 54.80
CA LEU A 8 -15.92 -4.90 54.01
C LEU A 8 -15.83 -5.28 52.53
N LEU A 9 -16.92 -5.15 51.79
CA LEU A 9 -16.94 -5.33 50.32
C LEU A 9 -16.39 -4.04 49.70
N ILE A 10 -15.19 -4.10 49.14
CA ILE A 10 -14.63 -3.02 48.31
C ILE A 10 -15.19 -3.19 46.90
N ALA A 11 -16.11 -2.33 46.50
CA ALA A 11 -16.58 -2.26 45.11
C ALA A 11 -15.49 -1.60 44.26
N LEU A 12 -14.82 -2.39 43.44
CA LEU A 12 -13.96 -1.84 42.38
C LEU A 12 -14.87 -1.24 41.27
N THR A 13 -14.98 0.08 41.28
CA THR A 13 -15.56 0.82 40.16
C THR A 13 -14.53 0.83 39.02
N SER A 14 -14.78 0.04 37.96
CA SER A 14 -14.04 0.17 36.72
C SER A 14 -14.33 1.55 36.12
N LEU A 15 -13.33 2.40 36.09
CA LEU A 15 -13.37 3.64 35.30
C LEU A 15 -13.57 3.24 33.83
N PRO A 16 -14.48 3.89 33.08
CA PRO A 16 -14.60 3.66 31.65
C PRO A 16 -13.26 4.03 31.02
N ALA A 17 -12.69 3.11 30.22
CA ALA A 17 -11.54 3.41 29.38
C ALA A 17 -11.93 4.56 28.46
N VAL A 18 -11.30 5.73 28.66
CA VAL A 18 -11.39 6.84 27.72
C VAL A 18 -10.88 6.29 26.39
N ALA A 19 -11.72 6.23 25.37
CA ALA A 19 -11.29 5.87 24.03
C ALA A 19 -10.20 6.91 23.63
N GLU A 20 -8.97 6.43 23.54
CA GLU A 20 -7.86 7.25 23.07
C GLU A 20 -8.23 7.72 21.65
N ALA A 21 -8.34 9.02 21.45
CA ALA A 21 -8.58 9.58 20.12
C ALA A 21 -7.45 9.10 19.23
N ASP A 22 -7.78 8.42 18.12
CA ASP A 22 -6.79 7.88 17.21
C ASP A 22 -5.87 9.02 16.73
N ALA A 23 -4.62 9.04 17.19
CA ALA A 23 -3.68 10.13 16.91
C ALA A 23 -3.46 10.26 15.40
N VAL A 24 -3.53 11.48 14.89
CA VAL A 24 -3.32 11.77 13.47
C VAL A 24 -1.87 11.46 13.10
N MET A 25 -1.67 10.49 12.20
CA MET A 25 -0.36 10.21 11.62
C MET A 25 -0.09 11.21 10.47
N LYS A 26 1.08 11.84 10.50
CA LYS A 26 1.65 12.59 9.37
C LYS A 26 3.16 12.43 9.41
N TRP A 27 3.68 11.49 8.63
CA TRP A 27 5.08 11.11 8.66
C TRP A 27 5.72 11.13 7.27
N ALA A 28 7.00 11.45 7.20
CA ALA A 28 7.81 11.30 6.00
C ALA A 28 9.30 11.23 6.34
N ASP A 29 10.06 10.54 5.51
CA ASP A 29 11.53 10.61 5.50
C ASP A 29 11.98 11.96 4.94
N THR A 30 13.05 12.51 5.49
CA THR A 30 13.65 13.78 5.06
C THR A 30 15.07 13.62 4.56
N THR A 31 15.64 12.42 4.65
CA THR A 31 17.07 12.18 4.44
C THR A 31 17.52 12.36 2.98
N ARG A 32 16.61 12.18 2.03
CA ARG A 32 16.90 12.23 0.59
C ARG A 32 16.90 13.64 0.00
N LEU A 33 15.97 14.48 0.45
CA LEU A 33 15.73 15.81 -0.14
C LEU A 33 15.87 16.95 0.86
N GLY A 34 16.21 16.68 2.14
CA GLY A 34 16.21 17.68 3.22
C GLY A 34 14.82 18.24 3.54
N ARG A 35 13.77 17.64 2.98
CA ARG A 35 12.36 17.96 3.22
C ARG A 35 11.53 16.68 3.21
N PRO A 36 10.30 16.71 3.78
CA PRO A 36 9.41 15.55 3.81
C PRO A 36 9.14 15.00 2.41
N PHE A 37 9.46 13.70 2.19
CA PHE A 37 9.16 13.04 0.93
C PHE A 37 9.12 11.52 1.10
N SER A 38 7.93 10.95 1.24
CA SER A 38 7.67 9.52 1.28
C SER A 38 6.36 9.22 0.54
N LYS A 39 6.35 8.15 -0.25
CA LYS A 39 5.20 7.78 -1.08
C LYS A 39 4.91 6.28 -0.95
N ASP A 40 3.77 5.86 -1.47
CA ASP A 40 3.44 4.47 -1.78
C ASP A 40 3.56 3.56 -0.53
N PRO A 41 2.76 3.77 0.54
CA PRO A 41 2.89 3.04 1.79
C PRO A 41 2.31 1.63 1.69
N SER A 42 3.06 0.62 2.14
CA SER A 42 2.58 -0.74 2.40
C SER A 42 2.96 -1.15 3.82
N VAL A 43 1.97 -1.55 4.62
CA VAL A 43 2.16 -1.82 6.05
C VAL A 43 1.80 -3.26 6.38
N ILE A 44 2.66 -3.90 7.17
CA ILE A 44 2.42 -5.24 7.71
C ILE A 44 2.73 -5.28 9.21
N ARG A 45 2.20 -6.29 9.90
CA ARG A 45 2.67 -6.68 11.23
C ARG A 45 3.59 -7.90 11.09
N PHE A 46 4.81 -7.80 11.64
CA PHE A 46 5.79 -8.88 11.59
C PHE A 46 6.67 -8.87 12.85
N ASN A 47 6.79 -10.02 13.53
CA ASN A 47 7.59 -10.20 14.75
C ASN A 47 7.29 -9.12 15.83
N ASP A 48 6.01 -9.00 16.21
CA ASP A 48 5.50 -8.08 17.25
C ASP A 48 5.76 -6.58 17.03
N ARG A 49 6.05 -6.19 15.78
CA ARG A 49 6.18 -4.80 15.36
C ARG A 49 5.45 -4.56 14.04
N TYR A 50 5.17 -3.32 13.76
CA TYR A 50 4.68 -2.87 12.47
C TYR A 50 5.85 -2.45 11.60
N LEU A 51 5.82 -2.87 10.34
CA LEU A 51 6.78 -2.47 9.32
C LEU A 51 6.03 -1.74 8.21
N MET A 52 6.56 -0.61 7.78
CA MET A 52 6.08 0.14 6.63
C MET A 52 7.18 0.19 5.58
N TYR A 53 6.84 -0.27 4.38
CA TYR A 53 7.65 -0.12 3.18
C TYR A 53 7.09 1.05 2.40
N PHE A 54 7.96 1.90 1.86
CA PHE A 54 7.54 3.13 1.18
C PHE A 54 8.57 3.58 0.16
N SER A 55 8.15 4.33 -0.83
CA SER A 55 9.05 4.84 -1.88
C SER A 55 9.82 6.06 -1.41
N LEU A 56 11.13 6.06 -1.70
CA LEU A 56 12.08 7.15 -1.48
C LEU A 56 12.55 7.71 -2.82
N PRO A 57 12.58 9.04 -3.00
CA PRO A 57 13.09 9.67 -4.22
C PRO A 57 14.62 9.52 -4.33
N PRO A 58 15.21 9.79 -5.50
CA PRO A 58 16.65 9.98 -5.62
C PRO A 58 17.16 11.04 -4.64
N PHE A 59 18.42 10.93 -4.24
CA PHE A 59 19.05 11.97 -3.41
C PHE A 59 19.13 13.31 -4.14
N ASP A 60 18.89 14.41 -3.42
CA ASP A 60 19.41 15.71 -3.83
C ASP A 60 20.95 15.62 -3.94
N ALA A 61 21.51 16.18 -4.99
CA ALA A 61 22.94 16.08 -5.27
C ALA A 61 23.84 16.60 -4.12
N LYS A 62 23.33 17.56 -3.32
CA LYS A 62 24.05 18.14 -2.17
C LYS A 62 24.00 17.25 -0.91
N LEU A 63 23.05 16.34 -0.85
CA LEU A 63 22.82 15.44 0.28
C LEU A 63 23.26 14.01 0.02
N ALA A 64 23.61 13.70 -1.24
CA ALA A 64 23.99 12.36 -1.65
C ALA A 64 25.30 11.91 -0.98
N PRO A 65 25.32 10.78 -0.24
CA PRO A 65 26.58 10.18 0.21
C PRO A 65 27.40 9.66 -1.00
N THR A 66 28.70 9.43 -0.81
CA THR A 66 29.63 9.04 -1.89
C THR A 66 29.15 7.82 -2.70
N ASN A 67 28.48 6.88 -2.05
CA ASN A 67 27.94 5.66 -2.68
C ASN A 67 26.40 5.64 -2.69
N ALA A 68 25.78 6.80 -2.85
CA ALA A 68 24.33 6.88 -2.89
C ALA A 68 23.75 6.00 -3.99
N PRO A 69 22.67 5.24 -3.71
CA PRO A 69 21.96 4.52 -4.76
C PRO A 69 21.40 5.50 -5.78
N LYS A 70 21.53 5.16 -7.05
CA LYS A 70 20.95 5.95 -8.14
C LYS A 70 19.45 5.64 -8.25
N GLY A 71 18.65 6.67 -8.57
CA GLY A 71 17.22 6.50 -8.77
C GLY A 71 16.41 6.35 -7.47
N TRP A 72 15.18 5.89 -7.63
CA TRP A 72 14.27 5.62 -6.53
C TRP A 72 14.68 4.37 -5.76
N SER A 73 14.28 4.31 -4.50
CA SER A 73 14.53 3.19 -3.57
C SER A 73 13.31 2.95 -2.70
N ILE A 74 13.28 1.84 -1.97
CA ILE A 74 12.26 1.55 -0.98
C ILE A 74 12.85 1.77 0.42
N GLY A 75 12.24 2.64 1.20
CA GLY A 75 12.52 2.82 2.62
C GLY A 75 11.78 1.78 3.45
N ILE A 76 12.35 1.45 4.61
CA ILE A 76 11.76 0.54 5.59
C ILE A 76 11.70 1.29 6.92
N ALA A 77 10.50 1.42 7.48
CA ALA A 77 10.29 2.02 8.80
C ALA A 77 9.60 1.04 9.75
N GLU A 78 9.87 1.17 11.04
CA GLU A 78 9.21 0.40 12.09
C GLU A 78 8.37 1.29 13.00
N SER A 79 7.32 0.71 13.58
CA SER A 79 6.45 1.32 14.57
C SER A 79 5.96 0.29 15.59
N LYS A 80 5.54 0.77 16.77
CA LYS A 80 4.83 0.00 17.78
C LYS A 80 3.36 0.41 17.92
N ASP A 81 2.97 1.55 17.35
CA ASP A 81 1.67 2.20 17.54
C ASP A 81 0.98 2.63 16.24
N LEU A 82 1.57 2.30 15.07
CA LEU A 82 1.10 2.71 13.74
C LEU A 82 1.07 4.23 13.52
N THR A 83 1.59 5.03 14.42
CA THR A 83 1.55 6.50 14.36
C THR A 83 2.95 7.11 14.35
N SER A 84 3.82 6.61 15.23
CA SER A 84 5.22 7.04 15.36
C SER A 84 6.11 6.06 14.58
N TRP A 85 6.77 6.55 13.54
CA TRP A 85 7.58 5.72 12.65
C TRP A 85 9.05 6.12 12.68
N LYS A 86 9.93 5.12 12.65
CA LYS A 86 11.37 5.30 12.57
C LYS A 86 11.91 4.52 11.38
N LYS A 87 12.57 5.19 10.45
CA LYS A 87 13.27 4.52 9.35
C LYS A 87 14.42 3.67 9.91
N ILE A 88 14.47 2.41 9.48
CA ILE A 88 15.44 1.41 9.95
C ILE A 88 16.25 0.76 8.82
N GLY A 89 15.87 0.97 7.57
CA GLY A 89 16.56 0.36 6.43
C GLY A 89 16.12 0.92 5.09
N GLU A 90 16.77 0.47 4.05
CA GLU A 90 16.46 0.78 2.66
C GLU A 90 16.77 -0.41 1.74
N LEU A 91 16.02 -0.49 0.65
CA LEU A 91 16.23 -1.40 -0.45
C LEU A 91 16.49 -0.56 -1.71
N GLY A 92 17.72 -0.53 -2.17
CA GLY A 92 18.14 0.22 -3.36
C GLY A 92 18.27 -0.65 -4.61
N PRO A 93 18.55 -0.06 -5.79
CA PRO A 93 18.86 -0.79 -7.01
C PRO A 93 20.05 -1.74 -6.83
N GLU A 94 19.91 -2.98 -7.28
CA GLU A 94 20.91 -4.03 -7.15
C GLU A 94 21.04 -4.88 -8.41
N GLN A 95 19.92 -5.21 -9.07
CA GLN A 95 19.87 -6.06 -10.25
C GLN A 95 19.83 -5.26 -11.56
N ALA A 96 20.14 -5.89 -12.68
CA ALA A 96 20.11 -5.25 -14.00
C ALA A 96 18.74 -4.66 -14.36
N CYS A 97 17.64 -5.29 -13.93
CA CYS A 97 16.28 -4.83 -14.21
C CYS A 97 15.90 -3.57 -13.42
N ASP A 98 16.42 -3.38 -12.21
CA ASP A 98 16.09 -2.26 -11.34
C ASP A 98 17.19 -1.17 -11.24
N LYS A 99 18.21 -1.27 -12.09
CA LYS A 99 19.39 -0.34 -12.07
C LYS A 99 19.05 1.13 -12.16
N ASN A 100 17.90 1.50 -12.72
CA ASN A 100 17.44 2.89 -12.85
C ASN A 100 16.59 3.34 -11.65
N GLY A 101 16.21 2.41 -10.77
CA GLY A 101 15.39 2.64 -9.59
C GLY A 101 14.32 1.58 -9.39
N LEU A 102 13.77 1.57 -8.19
CA LEU A 102 12.64 0.73 -7.79
C LEU A 102 11.76 1.50 -6.79
N CYS A 103 10.46 1.21 -6.78
CA CYS A 103 9.51 1.89 -5.89
C CYS A 103 8.20 1.11 -5.76
N ALA A 104 7.19 1.73 -5.15
CA ALA A 104 5.83 1.21 -4.97
C ALA A 104 5.82 -0.23 -4.44
N PRO A 105 6.23 -0.43 -3.18
CA PRO A 105 6.26 -1.73 -2.54
C PRO A 105 4.85 -2.21 -2.17
N GLY A 106 4.57 -3.50 -2.41
CA GLY A 106 3.45 -4.25 -1.84
C GLY A 106 3.99 -5.40 -1.01
N ALA A 107 3.73 -5.42 0.29
CA ALA A 107 4.28 -6.40 1.21
C ALA A 107 3.20 -7.28 1.83
N LEU A 108 3.48 -8.58 1.95
CA LEU A 108 2.64 -9.50 2.70
C LEU A 108 3.50 -10.46 3.53
N VAL A 109 2.89 -11.02 4.57
CA VAL A 109 3.49 -12.12 5.32
C VAL A 109 2.89 -13.44 4.82
N LEU A 110 3.74 -14.31 4.32
CA LEU A 110 3.37 -15.65 3.87
C LEU A 110 4.39 -16.66 4.44
N GLU A 111 3.90 -17.74 5.04
CA GLU A 111 4.73 -18.81 5.63
C GLU A 111 5.83 -18.30 6.58
N GLY A 112 5.50 -17.29 7.40
CA GLY A 112 6.43 -16.73 8.39
C GLY A 112 7.57 -15.88 7.79
N ARG A 113 7.48 -15.51 6.52
CA ARG A 113 8.41 -14.62 5.83
C ARG A 113 7.69 -13.40 5.27
N VAL A 114 8.43 -12.32 5.09
CA VAL A 114 7.93 -11.14 4.38
C VAL A 114 8.26 -11.29 2.91
N HIS A 115 7.23 -11.28 2.08
CA HIS A 115 7.33 -11.20 0.63
C HIS A 115 7.09 -9.75 0.23
N LEU A 116 8.00 -9.18 -0.54
CA LEU A 116 7.93 -7.82 -1.04
C LEU A 116 7.86 -7.86 -2.56
N PHE A 117 6.73 -7.44 -3.10
CA PHE A 117 6.56 -7.15 -4.52
C PHE A 117 6.82 -5.66 -4.72
N TYR A 118 7.55 -5.30 -5.78
CA TYR A 118 7.89 -3.91 -6.07
C TYR A 118 8.06 -3.72 -7.57
N GLN A 119 7.96 -2.50 -8.02
CA GLN A 119 8.18 -2.20 -9.43
C GLN A 119 9.61 -1.72 -9.70
N THR A 120 10.13 -2.01 -10.88
CA THR A 120 11.25 -1.27 -11.44
C THR A 120 10.78 0.15 -11.81
N TYR A 121 11.69 1.11 -11.82
CA TYR A 121 11.38 2.49 -12.17
C TYR A 121 12.41 3.07 -13.13
N GLY A 122 11.94 3.92 -14.06
CA GLY A 122 12.79 4.59 -15.04
C GLY A 122 13.03 3.79 -16.32
N ASN A 123 12.32 2.68 -16.53
CA ASN A 123 12.37 1.88 -17.77
C ASN A 123 11.18 2.18 -18.71
N GLY A 124 10.29 3.10 -18.31
CA GLY A 124 9.10 3.51 -19.06
C GLY A 124 8.11 2.34 -19.30
N PRO A 125 7.74 2.03 -20.55
CA PRO A 125 6.84 0.90 -20.84
C PRO A 125 7.38 -0.46 -20.41
N ARG A 126 8.66 -0.57 -20.08
CA ARG A 126 9.30 -1.80 -19.62
C ARG A 126 9.40 -1.93 -18.11
N ASP A 127 8.83 -1.00 -17.33
CA ASP A 127 8.71 -1.20 -15.89
C ASP A 127 7.92 -2.48 -15.60
N ALA A 128 8.37 -3.23 -14.60
CA ALA A 128 7.93 -4.57 -14.33
C ALA A 128 7.92 -4.87 -12.82
N VAL A 129 7.15 -5.88 -12.43
CA VAL A 129 7.10 -6.33 -11.03
C VAL A 129 8.29 -7.24 -10.74
N CYS A 130 8.98 -6.92 -9.65
CA CYS A 130 10.04 -7.72 -9.03
C CYS A 130 9.56 -8.29 -7.68
N HIS A 131 10.27 -9.30 -7.21
CA HIS A 131 9.98 -9.97 -5.95
C HIS A 131 11.25 -10.12 -5.11
N ALA A 132 11.09 -10.02 -3.79
CA ALA A 132 12.14 -10.31 -2.81
C ALA A 132 11.53 -10.89 -1.54
N VAL A 133 12.32 -11.68 -0.79
CA VAL A 133 11.88 -12.35 0.44
C VAL A 133 12.79 -12.01 1.60
N SER A 134 12.21 -11.86 2.79
CA SER A 134 12.95 -11.58 4.02
C SER A 134 12.46 -12.44 5.19
N THR A 135 13.37 -12.90 6.03
CA THR A 135 13.08 -13.58 7.30
C THR A 135 13.02 -12.62 8.49
N ASN A 136 13.45 -11.37 8.32
CA ASN A 136 13.49 -10.37 9.39
C ASN A 136 12.75 -9.06 9.03
N GLY A 137 12.22 -8.95 7.79
CA GLY A 137 11.51 -7.78 7.29
C GLY A 137 12.39 -6.57 6.96
N VAL A 138 13.72 -6.69 7.04
CA VAL A 138 14.67 -5.58 6.80
C VAL A 138 15.70 -5.92 5.73
N THR A 139 16.26 -7.11 5.79
CA THR A 139 17.22 -7.60 4.80
C THR A 139 16.51 -8.55 3.84
N PHE A 140 16.53 -8.20 2.56
CA PHE A 140 15.80 -8.93 1.53
C PHE A 140 16.75 -9.67 0.58
N MET A 141 16.41 -10.90 0.26
CA MET A 141 16.99 -11.68 -0.84
C MET A 141 16.11 -11.48 -2.07
N ARG A 142 16.70 -10.95 -3.14
CA ARG A 142 16.02 -10.73 -4.42
C ARG A 142 15.78 -12.05 -5.14
N GLU A 143 14.63 -12.16 -5.81
CA GLU A 143 14.42 -13.25 -6.75
C GLU A 143 15.48 -13.17 -7.88
N PRO A 144 16.29 -14.22 -8.10
CA PRO A 144 17.36 -14.15 -9.10
C PRO A 144 16.86 -13.94 -10.53
N GLN A 145 15.64 -14.35 -10.82
CA GLN A 145 15.02 -14.23 -12.14
C GLN A 145 14.16 -12.97 -12.32
N ASN A 146 14.30 -11.98 -11.43
CA ASN A 146 13.60 -10.72 -11.57
C ASN A 146 13.81 -10.08 -12.96
N PRO A 147 12.77 -9.46 -13.55
CA PRO A 147 11.43 -9.24 -13.03
C PRO A 147 10.56 -10.50 -13.12
N VAL A 148 9.72 -10.73 -12.09
CA VAL A 148 8.85 -11.91 -12.01
C VAL A 148 7.58 -11.77 -12.84
N PHE A 149 7.13 -10.54 -13.14
CA PHE A 149 5.88 -10.38 -13.87
C PHE A 149 5.84 -9.13 -14.76
N ARG A 150 5.27 -9.32 -15.94
CA ARG A 150 4.79 -8.29 -16.87
C ARG A 150 3.53 -8.81 -17.57
N PRO A 151 2.46 -7.99 -17.69
CA PRO A 151 1.26 -8.40 -18.41
C PRO A 151 1.52 -8.53 -19.90
N GLN A 152 0.76 -9.40 -20.53
CA GLN A 152 0.74 -9.62 -21.97
C GLN A 152 -0.67 -9.43 -22.53
N GLY A 153 -0.81 -9.28 -23.82
CA GLY A 153 -2.09 -9.09 -24.50
C GLY A 153 -2.23 -7.73 -25.17
N ALA A 154 -3.20 -7.61 -26.07
CA ALA A 154 -3.42 -6.40 -26.87
C ALA A 154 -3.97 -5.20 -26.09
N TRP A 155 -4.44 -5.42 -24.87
CA TRP A 155 -5.03 -4.40 -24.01
C TRP A 155 -4.02 -3.57 -23.21
N THR A 156 -2.76 -4.00 -23.15
CA THR A 156 -1.72 -3.45 -22.28
C THR A 156 -0.46 -3.09 -23.06
N SER A 157 0.26 -2.05 -22.59
CA SER A 157 1.62 -1.74 -23.06
C SER A 157 2.67 -2.73 -22.57
N GLY A 158 2.30 -3.69 -21.70
CA GLY A 158 3.23 -4.60 -21.05
C GLY A 158 3.94 -4.00 -19.81
N ARG A 159 3.61 -2.77 -19.41
CA ARG A 159 4.07 -2.16 -18.15
C ARG A 159 3.34 -2.78 -16.96
N ALA A 160 4.06 -3.03 -15.87
CA ALA A 160 3.45 -3.44 -14.59
C ALA A 160 4.05 -2.64 -13.46
N ILE A 161 3.18 -1.98 -12.69
CA ILE A 161 3.54 -1.13 -11.54
C ILE A 161 2.55 -1.33 -10.39
N ASP A 162 2.88 -0.77 -9.21
CA ASP A 162 2.01 -0.73 -8.04
C ASP A 162 1.46 -2.11 -7.68
N ALA A 163 2.36 -3.07 -7.53
CA ALA A 163 2.00 -4.47 -7.32
C ALA A 163 1.55 -4.74 -5.88
N GLU A 164 0.39 -5.36 -5.73
CA GLU A 164 -0.16 -5.84 -4.47
C GLU A 164 -0.51 -7.31 -4.57
N ALA A 165 0.01 -8.12 -3.66
CA ALA A 165 -0.26 -9.55 -3.63
C ALA A 165 -1.16 -9.92 -2.45
N HIS A 166 -2.19 -10.74 -2.71
CA HIS A 166 -3.17 -11.17 -1.70
C HIS A 166 -3.49 -12.66 -1.85
N ALA A 167 -3.40 -13.42 -0.75
CA ALA A 167 -3.77 -14.84 -0.76
C ALA A 167 -5.30 -15.00 -0.70
N PHE A 168 -5.86 -15.69 -1.68
CA PHE A 168 -7.31 -15.91 -1.77
C PHE A 168 -7.62 -17.23 -2.47
N ASN A 169 -8.51 -18.04 -1.88
CA ASN A 169 -8.99 -19.32 -2.46
C ASN A 169 -7.85 -20.23 -2.96
N GLY A 170 -6.77 -20.36 -2.16
CA GLY A 170 -5.65 -21.25 -2.48
C GLY A 170 -4.68 -20.73 -3.55
N LYS A 171 -4.86 -19.50 -4.00
CA LYS A 171 -3.98 -18.79 -4.93
C LYS A 171 -3.39 -17.55 -4.28
N LEU A 172 -2.27 -17.10 -4.81
CA LEU A 172 -1.74 -15.75 -4.57
C LEU A 172 -2.16 -14.89 -5.76
N LEU A 173 -3.06 -13.94 -5.53
CA LEU A 173 -3.49 -12.97 -6.53
C LEU A 173 -2.49 -11.81 -6.54
N LEU A 174 -2.02 -11.41 -7.72
CA LEU A 174 -1.15 -10.25 -7.92
C LEU A 174 -1.94 -9.20 -8.70
N TYR A 175 -2.38 -8.16 -8.02
CA TYR A 175 -2.95 -6.97 -8.65
C TYR A 175 -1.83 -6.03 -9.06
N PHE A 176 -1.99 -5.37 -10.18
CA PHE A 176 -0.99 -4.45 -10.73
C PHE A 176 -1.67 -3.36 -11.56
N ALA A 177 -1.07 -2.18 -11.59
CA ALA A 177 -1.47 -1.16 -12.56
C ALA A 177 -0.67 -1.32 -13.86
N THR A 178 -1.34 -1.07 -14.98
CA THR A 178 -0.74 -1.07 -16.32
C THR A 178 -1.35 0.06 -17.16
N ARG A 179 -0.74 0.38 -18.28
CA ARG A 179 -1.30 1.33 -19.25
C ARG A 179 -1.78 0.63 -20.50
N ASP A 180 -2.75 1.25 -21.15
CA ASP A 180 -3.16 0.87 -22.52
C ASP A 180 -1.96 0.95 -23.49
N PRO A 181 -2.05 0.36 -24.69
CA PRO A 181 -0.95 0.38 -25.65
C PRO A 181 -0.50 1.79 -26.06
N SER A 182 -1.38 2.78 -25.97
CA SER A 182 -1.07 4.17 -26.27
C SER A 182 -0.39 4.91 -25.09
N MET A 183 -0.25 4.27 -23.93
CA MET A 183 0.31 4.83 -22.69
C MET A 183 -0.50 6.02 -22.13
N THR A 184 -1.78 6.12 -22.46
CA THR A 184 -2.64 7.25 -22.04
C THR A 184 -3.55 6.93 -20.87
N THR A 185 -4.09 5.70 -20.80
CA THR A 185 -5.03 5.27 -19.77
C THR A 185 -4.40 4.25 -18.86
N GLN A 186 -4.41 4.49 -17.56
CA GLN A 186 -3.91 3.56 -16.56
C GLN A 186 -5.06 2.79 -15.91
N MET A 187 -4.89 1.51 -15.73
CA MET A 187 -5.93 0.58 -15.31
C MET A 187 -5.32 -0.59 -14.52
N VAL A 188 -6.15 -1.32 -13.79
CA VAL A 188 -5.73 -2.44 -12.95
C VAL A 188 -6.01 -3.77 -13.64
N GLY A 189 -5.03 -4.67 -13.61
CA GLY A 189 -5.14 -6.07 -13.99
C GLY A 189 -4.88 -6.99 -12.81
N VAL A 190 -5.10 -8.29 -13.01
CA VAL A 190 -4.82 -9.33 -12.02
C VAL A 190 -4.19 -10.56 -12.67
N ALA A 191 -3.15 -11.08 -12.03
CA ALA A 191 -2.55 -12.37 -12.29
C ALA A 191 -2.63 -13.25 -11.05
N ALA A 192 -2.42 -14.54 -11.18
CA ALA A 192 -2.36 -15.47 -10.05
C ALA A 192 -1.21 -16.46 -10.19
N ALA A 193 -0.70 -16.89 -9.04
CA ALA A 193 0.20 -18.02 -8.91
C ALA A 193 -0.35 -19.01 -7.88
N ASP A 194 0.08 -20.27 -7.92
CA ASP A 194 -0.19 -21.21 -6.84
C ASP A 194 0.60 -20.81 -5.59
N LEU A 195 -0.02 -20.87 -4.41
CA LEU A 195 0.67 -20.56 -3.14
C LEU A 195 1.92 -21.42 -2.89
N SER A 196 1.93 -22.64 -3.42
CA SER A 196 3.07 -23.56 -3.31
C SER A 196 4.14 -23.37 -4.39
N SER A 197 3.99 -22.40 -5.29
CA SER A 197 4.97 -22.12 -6.35
C SER A 197 6.17 -21.34 -5.81
N ASP A 198 7.24 -21.27 -6.59
CA ASP A 198 8.44 -20.47 -6.29
C ASP A 198 8.24 -18.97 -6.45
N LEU A 199 7.06 -18.54 -6.96
CA LEU A 199 6.72 -17.15 -7.29
C LEU A 199 7.67 -16.51 -8.33
N GLY A 200 8.42 -17.32 -9.06
CA GLY A 200 9.26 -16.90 -10.18
C GLY A 200 8.45 -16.55 -11.44
N PRO A 201 9.10 -16.14 -12.54
CA PRO A 201 8.39 -15.62 -13.73
C PRO A 201 7.40 -16.60 -14.35
N SER A 202 7.64 -17.92 -14.27
CA SER A 202 6.76 -18.95 -14.83
C SER A 202 5.52 -19.24 -14.00
N SER A 203 5.46 -18.77 -12.75
CA SER A 203 4.37 -19.05 -11.82
C SER A 203 3.12 -18.23 -12.11
N TRP A 204 3.25 -17.07 -12.74
CA TRP A 204 2.18 -16.10 -12.87
C TRP A 204 1.38 -16.28 -14.15
N LYS A 205 0.05 -16.29 -14.02
CA LYS A 205 -0.89 -16.34 -15.14
C LYS A 205 -1.93 -15.24 -15.00
N LEU A 206 -2.19 -14.48 -16.08
CA LEU A 206 -3.32 -13.55 -16.11
C LEU A 206 -4.63 -14.31 -15.87
N LEU A 207 -5.48 -13.77 -15.01
CA LEU A 207 -6.81 -14.30 -14.73
C LEU A 207 -7.88 -13.73 -15.66
N HIS A 208 -7.59 -12.61 -16.32
CA HIS A 208 -8.50 -11.95 -17.25
C HIS A 208 -7.71 -11.36 -18.42
N ASP A 209 -8.22 -11.52 -19.64
CA ASP A 209 -7.63 -10.91 -20.86
C ASP A 209 -8.20 -9.50 -21.05
N GLY A 210 -7.80 -8.60 -20.15
CA GLY A 210 -8.24 -7.22 -20.07
C GLY A 210 -8.05 -6.66 -18.65
N PRO A 211 -8.34 -5.36 -18.44
CA PRO A 211 -8.33 -4.78 -17.12
C PRO A 211 -9.52 -5.30 -16.30
N VAL A 212 -9.31 -5.53 -15.00
CA VAL A 212 -10.37 -5.86 -14.05
C VAL A 212 -11.03 -4.61 -13.48
N LEU A 213 -10.32 -3.47 -13.55
CA LEU A 213 -10.85 -2.15 -13.23
C LEU A 213 -10.17 -1.10 -14.12
N LYS A 214 -10.96 -0.22 -14.73
CA LYS A 214 -10.49 0.89 -15.58
C LYS A 214 -11.21 2.17 -15.21
N PRO A 215 -10.67 3.38 -15.53
CA PRO A 215 -11.33 4.64 -15.24
C PRO A 215 -12.70 4.74 -15.92
N GLU A 216 -13.74 5.05 -15.15
CA GLU A 216 -15.13 5.22 -15.62
C GLU A 216 -15.83 6.39 -14.94
N LEU A 217 -15.33 6.81 -13.77
CA LEU A 217 -15.90 7.91 -13.01
C LEU A 217 -15.16 9.23 -13.30
N PRO A 218 -15.86 10.39 -13.30
CA PRO A 218 -15.23 11.68 -13.64
C PRO A 218 -13.98 12.01 -12.81
N TRP A 219 -13.95 11.64 -11.52
CA TRP A 219 -12.83 11.91 -10.63
C TRP A 219 -11.63 10.95 -10.86
N GLU A 220 -11.86 9.79 -11.46
CA GLU A 220 -10.80 8.84 -11.85
C GLU A 220 -10.01 9.33 -13.07
N ARG A 221 -10.60 10.21 -13.87
CA ARG A 221 -9.99 10.78 -15.08
C ARG A 221 -9.51 9.70 -16.05
N LYS A 222 -8.19 9.59 -16.26
CA LYS A 222 -7.55 8.59 -17.13
C LYS A 222 -6.68 7.59 -16.34
N CYS A 223 -6.83 7.53 -15.02
CA CYS A 223 -5.96 6.72 -14.20
C CYS A 223 -6.71 6.03 -13.08
N ILE A 224 -6.53 4.72 -13.00
CA ILE A 224 -6.69 3.91 -11.80
C ILE A 224 -5.37 3.19 -11.57
N GLU A 225 -4.83 3.33 -10.34
CA GLU A 225 -3.55 2.75 -9.94
C GLU A 225 -3.55 2.36 -8.47
N ALA A 226 -2.42 1.81 -7.99
CA ALA A 226 -2.19 1.47 -6.59
C ALA A 226 -3.32 0.61 -5.98
N PRO A 227 -3.66 -0.54 -6.58
CA PRO A 227 -4.62 -1.46 -5.98
C PRO A 227 -4.06 -2.00 -4.67
N THR A 228 -4.89 -2.05 -3.62
CA THR A 228 -4.60 -2.76 -2.36
C THR A 228 -5.84 -3.48 -1.90
N VAL A 229 -5.71 -4.70 -1.35
CA VAL A 229 -6.85 -5.61 -1.14
C VAL A 229 -6.88 -6.15 0.27
N ILE A 230 -8.08 -6.24 0.83
CA ILE A 230 -8.35 -6.96 2.09
C ILE A 230 -9.54 -7.91 1.90
N GLU A 231 -9.45 -9.08 2.51
CA GLU A 231 -10.58 -10.00 2.62
C GLU A 231 -11.39 -9.71 3.89
N ARG A 232 -12.72 -9.71 3.75
CA ARG A 232 -13.62 -9.65 4.87
C ARG A 232 -14.93 -10.41 4.56
N ASP A 233 -15.34 -11.28 5.49
CA ASP A 233 -16.59 -12.05 5.40
C ASP A 233 -16.73 -12.80 4.05
N GLY A 234 -15.61 -13.38 3.56
CA GLY A 234 -15.54 -14.13 2.30
C GLY A 234 -15.65 -13.29 1.03
N LYS A 235 -15.50 -11.97 1.13
CA LYS A 235 -15.43 -11.04 0.00
C LYS A 235 -14.13 -10.27 0.01
N LEU A 236 -13.64 -9.92 -1.16
CA LEU A 236 -12.52 -9.03 -1.35
C LEU A 236 -12.99 -7.58 -1.48
N PHE A 237 -12.28 -6.68 -0.84
CA PHE A 237 -12.42 -5.23 -0.98
C PHE A 237 -11.11 -4.67 -1.50
N LEU A 238 -11.17 -4.02 -2.67
CA LEU A 238 -10.06 -3.37 -3.31
C LEU A 238 -10.21 -1.87 -3.14
N PHE A 239 -9.13 -1.23 -2.67
CA PHE A 239 -8.99 0.22 -2.63
C PHE A 239 -8.00 0.62 -3.71
N TYR A 240 -8.25 1.72 -4.38
CA TYR A 240 -7.45 2.16 -5.52
C TYR A 240 -7.35 3.68 -5.57
N ALA A 241 -6.29 4.17 -6.18
CA ALA A 241 -6.15 5.59 -6.47
C ALA A 241 -6.74 5.91 -7.85
N GLY A 242 -7.54 6.97 -7.92
CA GLY A 242 -8.11 7.51 -9.17
C GLY A 242 -7.58 8.90 -9.48
N GLY A 243 -7.21 9.15 -10.73
CA GLY A 243 -6.46 10.31 -11.18
C GLY A 243 -4.95 10.10 -11.04
N TYR A 244 -4.15 10.80 -11.86
CA TYR A 244 -2.70 10.83 -11.69
C TYR A 244 -2.30 11.71 -10.50
N ASN A 245 -1.06 11.54 -10.00
CA ASN A 245 -0.51 12.37 -8.92
C ASN A 245 -0.76 13.88 -9.20
N ASN A 246 -1.34 14.56 -8.21
CA ASN A 246 -1.66 15.99 -8.24
C ASN A 246 -2.68 16.44 -9.32
N GLU A 247 -3.52 15.53 -9.84
CA GLU A 247 -4.59 15.87 -10.80
C GLU A 247 -6.00 16.10 -10.24
N PRO A 248 -6.34 16.17 -8.98
CA PRO A 248 -5.86 15.60 -7.73
C PRO A 248 -6.24 14.11 -7.58
N GLN A 249 -5.31 13.29 -7.15
CA GLN A 249 -5.55 11.87 -6.90
C GLN A 249 -6.41 11.68 -5.65
N GLN A 250 -7.37 10.74 -5.69
CA GLN A 250 -8.27 10.40 -4.59
C GLN A 250 -8.43 8.88 -4.50
N ILE A 251 -9.02 8.37 -3.42
CA ILE A 251 -9.13 6.92 -3.20
C ILE A 251 -10.58 6.47 -3.33
N GLY A 252 -10.81 5.48 -4.19
CA GLY A 252 -12.06 4.73 -4.32
C GLY A 252 -12.00 3.34 -3.75
N ALA A 253 -13.15 2.66 -3.74
CA ALA A 253 -13.24 1.27 -3.32
C ALA A 253 -14.20 0.47 -4.20
N ALA A 254 -13.88 -0.81 -4.35
CA ALA A 254 -14.71 -1.81 -5.06
C ALA A 254 -14.74 -3.11 -4.27
N SER A 255 -15.73 -3.98 -4.51
CA SER A 255 -15.83 -5.30 -3.91
C SER A 255 -15.94 -6.40 -4.97
N SER A 256 -15.48 -7.59 -4.62
CA SER A 256 -15.52 -8.77 -5.48
C SER A 256 -15.74 -10.04 -4.65
N ALA A 257 -16.39 -11.03 -5.24
CA ALA A 257 -16.51 -12.37 -4.67
C ALA A 257 -15.45 -13.34 -5.23
N ASP A 258 -14.85 -13.01 -6.36
CA ASP A 258 -13.95 -13.91 -7.11
C ASP A 258 -12.53 -13.32 -7.32
N GLY A 259 -12.32 -12.04 -6.98
CA GLY A 259 -11.05 -11.33 -7.16
C GLY A 259 -10.80 -10.86 -8.60
N VAL A 260 -11.74 -11.06 -9.52
CA VAL A 260 -11.64 -10.70 -10.94
C VAL A 260 -12.74 -9.75 -11.36
N THR A 261 -13.98 -10.02 -10.94
CA THR A 261 -15.15 -9.19 -11.25
C THR A 261 -15.38 -8.20 -10.12
N TRP A 262 -15.20 -6.91 -10.38
CA TRP A 262 -15.25 -5.85 -9.38
C TRP A 262 -16.45 -4.94 -9.56
N THR A 263 -17.11 -4.59 -8.46
CA THR A 263 -18.19 -3.62 -8.40
C THR A 263 -17.77 -2.46 -7.51
N ARG A 264 -17.75 -1.22 -8.05
CA ARG A 264 -17.50 -0.01 -7.27
C ARG A 264 -18.53 0.18 -6.17
N LEU A 265 -18.09 0.62 -5.00
CA LEU A 265 -18.97 0.83 -3.85
C LEU A 265 -19.67 2.18 -3.87
N SER A 266 -19.16 3.15 -4.62
CA SER A 266 -19.69 4.51 -4.73
C SER A 266 -19.32 5.14 -6.06
N GLN A 267 -20.07 6.14 -6.47
CA GLN A 267 -19.72 7.05 -7.58
C GLN A 267 -18.71 8.13 -7.13
N GLU A 268 -18.65 8.39 -5.83
CA GLU A 268 -17.75 9.37 -5.21
C GLU A 268 -16.55 8.66 -4.56
N PRO A 269 -15.42 9.36 -4.36
CA PRO A 269 -14.28 8.82 -3.65
C PRO A 269 -14.66 8.40 -2.22
N LEU A 270 -14.12 7.26 -1.76
CA LEU A 270 -14.19 6.83 -0.36
C LEU A 270 -13.35 7.76 0.54
N LEU A 271 -12.18 8.15 0.07
CA LEU A 271 -11.32 9.14 0.73
C LEU A 271 -11.00 10.26 -0.28
N PRO A 272 -11.74 11.36 -0.25
CA PRO A 272 -11.47 12.52 -1.09
C PRO A 272 -10.26 13.31 -0.56
N ASN A 273 -9.78 14.25 -1.36
CA ASN A 273 -8.75 15.20 -0.95
C ASN A 273 -9.20 16.10 0.20
N GLY A 274 -8.21 16.69 0.88
CA GLY A 274 -8.43 17.74 1.86
C GLY A 274 -9.10 18.97 1.26
N LYS A 275 -9.75 19.77 2.12
CA LYS A 275 -10.26 21.08 1.77
C LYS A 275 -9.09 22.03 1.50
N PRO A 276 -9.29 23.15 0.79
CA PRO A 276 -8.27 24.19 0.67
C PRO A 276 -7.70 24.60 2.03
N GLY A 277 -6.36 24.56 2.16
CA GLY A 277 -5.65 24.82 3.39
C GLY A 277 -5.30 23.59 4.23
N GLU A 278 -5.90 22.42 3.98
CA GLU A 278 -5.51 21.17 4.61
C GLU A 278 -4.24 20.59 3.95
N TRP A 279 -3.48 19.81 4.71
CA TRP A 279 -2.17 19.28 4.31
C TRP A 279 -2.21 18.35 3.08
N ASN A 280 -3.35 17.76 2.78
CA ASN A 280 -3.60 16.82 1.68
C ASN A 280 -4.56 17.40 0.62
N ALA A 281 -4.65 18.72 0.52
CA ALA A 281 -5.57 19.38 -0.43
C ALA A 281 -5.24 19.13 -1.91
N SER A 282 -3.97 18.83 -2.23
CA SER A 282 -3.57 18.52 -3.61
C SER A 282 -3.65 17.03 -3.92
N GLU A 283 -3.60 16.16 -2.91
CA GLU A 283 -3.65 14.71 -3.11
C GLU A 283 -3.95 13.95 -1.82
N SER A 284 -4.77 12.89 -1.95
CA SER A 284 -4.95 11.78 -1.01
C SER A 284 -4.97 10.50 -1.85
N GLY A 285 -3.82 9.92 -2.12
CA GLY A 285 -3.68 8.84 -3.10
C GLY A 285 -2.87 7.66 -2.61
N HIS A 286 -2.62 6.73 -3.51
CA HIS A 286 -1.84 5.51 -3.33
C HIS A 286 -2.16 4.79 -2.01
N PRO A 287 -3.33 4.13 -1.90
CA PRO A 287 -3.77 3.47 -0.68
C PRO A 287 -2.92 2.24 -0.34
N GLY A 288 -2.77 1.95 0.95
CA GLY A 288 -2.27 0.69 1.49
C GLY A 288 -3.20 0.24 2.61
N ILE A 289 -4.01 -0.80 2.39
CA ILE A 289 -4.95 -1.30 3.39
C ILE A 289 -4.23 -2.24 4.37
N PHE A 290 -4.51 -2.09 5.66
CA PHE A 290 -3.94 -2.92 6.70
C PHE A 290 -5.01 -3.35 7.71
N GLY A 291 -5.21 -4.65 7.85
CA GLY A 291 -6.02 -5.25 8.91
C GLY A 291 -5.14 -5.68 10.08
N ASP A 292 -5.37 -5.12 11.26
CA ASP A 292 -4.61 -5.50 12.44
C ASP A 292 -5.24 -6.68 13.19
N THR A 293 -4.45 -7.34 14.02
CA THR A 293 -4.88 -8.49 14.84
C THR A 293 -5.89 -8.14 15.93
N ASP A 294 -6.04 -6.85 16.28
CA ASP A 294 -7.07 -6.35 17.18
C ASP A 294 -8.44 -6.10 16.49
N GLY A 295 -8.54 -6.46 15.21
CA GLY A 295 -9.75 -6.31 14.39
C GLY A 295 -9.93 -4.92 13.78
N LYS A 296 -9.04 -3.98 14.05
CA LYS A 296 -9.06 -2.66 13.40
C LYS A 296 -8.55 -2.74 11.97
N THR A 297 -9.09 -1.91 11.11
CA THR A 297 -8.65 -1.75 9.72
C THR A 297 -8.20 -0.32 9.50
N TRP A 298 -7.01 -0.15 8.90
CA TRP A 298 -6.41 1.13 8.61
C TRP A 298 -6.14 1.26 7.13
N LEU A 299 -6.49 2.41 6.57
CA LEU A 299 -6.12 2.80 5.22
C LEU A 299 -4.97 3.81 5.30
N PHE A 300 -3.77 3.35 4.97
CA PHE A 300 -2.62 4.22 4.79
C PHE A 300 -2.69 4.88 3.42
N PHE A 301 -2.16 6.07 3.30
CA PHE A 301 -2.17 6.82 2.05
C PHE A 301 -1.09 7.90 2.02
N GLN A 302 -0.78 8.36 0.83
CA GLN A 302 0.10 9.52 0.63
C GLN A 302 -0.72 10.77 0.39
N GLY A 303 -0.14 11.94 0.73
CA GLY A 303 -0.79 13.21 0.48
C GLY A 303 0.17 14.39 0.49
N ASN A 304 -0.28 15.49 -0.11
CA ASN A 304 0.39 16.78 -0.09
C ASN A 304 -0.61 17.93 -0.38
N SER A 305 -0.18 19.17 -0.11
CA SER A 305 -0.96 20.38 -0.43
C SER A 305 -0.20 21.38 -1.32
N ASP A 306 0.98 20.99 -1.82
CA ASP A 306 1.92 21.88 -2.50
C ASP A 306 2.31 21.39 -3.91
N LYS A 307 1.45 20.60 -4.53
CA LYS A 307 1.61 20.01 -5.86
C LYS A 307 2.87 19.15 -5.97
N GLY A 308 3.11 18.33 -4.94
CA GLY A 308 4.16 17.32 -4.94
C GLY A 308 5.56 17.82 -4.57
N LYS A 309 5.70 19.04 -4.01
CA LYS A 309 6.99 19.49 -3.47
C LYS A 309 7.34 18.74 -2.20
N THR A 310 6.35 18.46 -1.35
CA THR A 310 6.48 17.57 -0.19
C THR A 310 5.49 16.41 -0.33
N TRP A 311 5.78 15.30 0.35
CA TRP A 311 4.92 14.13 0.41
C TRP A 311 4.96 13.54 1.80
N PHE A 312 3.78 13.33 2.35
CA PHE A 312 3.60 12.71 3.66
C PHE A 312 2.78 11.43 3.54
N LEU A 313 3.07 10.49 4.42
CA LEU A 313 2.24 9.31 4.66
C LEU A 313 1.35 9.57 5.86
N SER A 314 0.10 9.12 5.75
CA SER A 314 -0.89 9.22 6.80
C SER A 314 -1.76 7.96 6.83
N LYS A 315 -2.67 7.88 7.81
CA LYS A 315 -3.66 6.81 7.90
C LYS A 315 -5.01 7.34 8.33
N VAL A 316 -6.06 6.65 7.91
CA VAL A 316 -7.42 6.81 8.43
C VAL A 316 -7.96 5.45 8.86
N LYS A 317 -8.82 5.44 9.87
CA LYS A 317 -9.52 4.22 10.27
C LYS A 317 -10.61 3.89 9.25
N VAL A 318 -10.67 2.63 8.86
CA VAL A 318 -11.79 2.08 8.09
C VAL A 318 -12.75 1.43 9.06
N GLU A 319 -13.96 1.98 9.18
CA GLU A 319 -15.06 1.35 9.89
C GLU A 319 -15.87 0.49 8.93
N TRP A 320 -16.36 -0.65 9.41
CA TRP A 320 -17.20 -1.55 8.63
C TRP A 320 -18.64 -1.41 9.07
N LYS A 321 -19.49 -0.77 8.26
CA LYS A 321 -20.90 -0.57 8.52
C LYS A 321 -21.74 -1.45 7.59
N ASN A 322 -22.49 -2.39 8.16
CA ASN A 322 -23.29 -3.35 7.39
C ASN A 322 -22.45 -4.11 6.35
N GLY A 323 -21.18 -4.42 6.69
CA GLY A 323 -20.23 -5.11 5.79
C GLY A 323 -19.56 -4.23 4.73
N TRP A 324 -19.75 -2.88 4.75
CA TRP A 324 -19.15 -1.95 3.80
C TRP A 324 -18.14 -1.03 4.46
N PRO A 325 -16.99 -0.74 3.81
CA PRO A 325 -15.98 0.15 4.35
C PRO A 325 -16.45 1.61 4.33
N VAL A 326 -16.20 2.31 5.41
CA VAL A 326 -16.45 3.75 5.56
C VAL A 326 -15.24 4.37 6.21
N THR A 327 -14.75 5.49 5.68
CA THR A 327 -13.71 6.30 6.31
C THR A 327 -14.35 7.47 7.05
N LYS A 328 -13.88 7.73 8.28
CA LYS A 328 -14.13 9.02 8.94
C LYS A 328 -12.87 9.85 8.83
N ARG A 329 -12.98 11.08 8.32
CA ARG A 329 -11.94 12.08 8.54
C ARG A 329 -11.90 12.36 10.04
N THR A 330 -10.75 12.21 10.68
CA THR A 330 -10.47 12.86 11.96
C THR A 330 -10.36 14.35 11.67
N GLU A 331 -11.35 15.10 12.17
CA GLU A 331 -11.32 16.57 12.12
C GLU A 331 -10.15 17.13 12.92
#